data_c6f087f64bddc7ab1cb073cafb6c9460
#
_entry.id   c6f087f64bddc7ab1cb073cafb6c9460
#
_cell.length_a   1.000
_cell.length_b   1.000
_cell.length_c   1.000
_cell.angle_alpha   90.00
_cell.angle_beta   90.00
_cell.angle_gamma   90.00
#
_symmetry.space_group_name_H-M   'P 1'
#
loop_
_entity.id
_entity.type
_entity.pdbx_description
1 polymer ?
#
loop_
_entity_poly.entity_id
_entity_poly.type
_entity_poly.pdbx_seq_one_letter_code
_entity_poly.pdbx_strand_id
1 'polypeptide(L)'
;MKTRLVLVCTIWMIASLGAQAQSKAPARLVQTIPMPNVEGYFDHPAVDVKGQRLFVPGEYQRTLEIIDLRAGKVIHSITGLEGNPRKIIYLPDSNQIWVDLGSGVCKSFSAESYEPLKTIQLHPSSTPADKREPDNGILDPATGLFYIGDRGDRSKPGTKGSIEIVDTKNGTYVGSITLDDNDPAGLALDPSTSNLYVVLGATSRVAVIDRQKRAVTAMWPITADAPLPHALGMDTANHRLFVGSRVKKGHIYKPGKLVVMNSENGKIVQVLDSEGGVDEVEYDPKTQRVYFTGTTGGVDVFKQVDPDHYQPVGLVPTSPIAKTSILVPELNRLYVIVPKHVILTPPVPESTEVSIEDARVLVYEIEK
;
A
#
# COMPACT_ATOMS: atom_id res chain seq x y z
N MET A 1 -20.56 -80.73 31.76
CA MET A 1 -21.07 -79.55 31.00
C MET A 1 -20.47 -78.30 31.65
N LYS A 2 -19.52 -77.67 30.99
CA LYS A 2 -18.87 -76.42 31.50
C LYS A 2 -19.36 -75.25 30.63
N THR A 3 -20.17 -74.41 31.19
CA THR A 3 -20.71 -73.19 30.53
C THR A 3 -19.66 -72.08 30.61
N ARG A 4 -19.21 -71.61 29.47
CA ARG A 4 -18.31 -70.43 29.38
C ARG A 4 -19.13 -69.17 29.22
N LEU A 5 -18.99 -68.29 30.16
CA LEU A 5 -19.54 -66.91 30.12
C LEU A 5 -18.61 -66.04 29.27
N VAL A 6 -19.14 -65.48 28.17
CA VAL A 6 -18.41 -64.51 27.34
C VAL A 6 -18.81 -63.12 27.77
N LEU A 7 -17.87 -62.39 28.32
CA LEU A 7 -18.06 -60.98 28.70
C LEU A 7 -17.74 -60.08 27.50
N VAL A 8 -18.78 -59.43 26.94
CA VAL A 8 -18.62 -58.45 25.85
C VAL A 8 -18.43 -57.06 26.47
N CYS A 9 -17.15 -56.56 26.42
CA CYS A 9 -16.87 -55.17 26.78
C CYS A 9 -17.13 -54.25 25.60
N THR A 10 -18.20 -53.47 25.66
CA THR A 10 -18.53 -52.40 24.70
C THR A 10 -17.75 -51.17 25.07
N ILE A 11 -16.69 -50.84 24.32
CA ILE A 11 -15.93 -49.62 24.47
C ILE A 11 -16.70 -48.49 23.75
N TRP A 12 -17.25 -47.55 24.52
CA TRP A 12 -17.81 -46.28 24.00
C TRP A 12 -16.63 -45.36 23.68
N MET A 13 -16.32 -45.19 22.38
CA MET A 13 -15.46 -44.09 21.93
C MET A 13 -16.28 -42.81 21.95
N ILE A 14 -16.04 -41.93 22.93
CA ILE A 14 -16.54 -40.56 22.90
C ILE A 14 -15.67 -39.80 21.94
N ALA A 15 -16.13 -39.60 20.71
CA ALA A 15 -15.55 -38.66 19.77
C ALA A 15 -15.86 -37.23 20.28
N SER A 16 -14.91 -36.62 20.93
CA SER A 16 -14.95 -35.19 21.20
C SER A 16 -14.79 -34.44 19.88
N LEU A 17 -15.90 -34.08 19.25
CA LEU A 17 -15.90 -33.06 18.22
C LEU A 17 -15.49 -31.74 18.88
N GLY A 18 -14.22 -31.41 18.79
CA GLY A 18 -13.74 -30.07 19.07
C GLY A 18 -14.42 -29.14 18.05
N ALA A 19 -15.40 -28.38 18.51
CA ALA A 19 -15.92 -27.26 17.73
C ALA A 19 -14.73 -26.28 17.56
N GLN A 20 -14.02 -26.35 16.42
CA GLN A 20 -13.16 -25.25 16.00
C GLN A 20 -14.09 -24.05 15.83
N ALA A 21 -13.99 -23.11 16.76
CA ALA A 21 -14.61 -21.81 16.58
C ALA A 21 -14.06 -21.25 15.27
N GLN A 22 -14.89 -21.21 14.24
CA GLN A 22 -14.55 -20.62 12.97
C GLN A 22 -14.23 -19.15 13.27
N SER A 23 -12.96 -18.75 13.22
CA SER A 23 -12.57 -17.38 13.47
C SER A 23 -13.34 -16.49 12.50
N LYS A 24 -14.05 -15.50 13.04
CA LYS A 24 -14.80 -14.54 12.22
C LYS A 24 -13.81 -13.86 11.27
N ALA A 25 -14.14 -13.81 9.98
CA ALA A 25 -13.28 -13.16 9.00
C ALA A 25 -12.96 -11.72 9.45
N PRO A 26 -11.71 -11.24 9.30
CA PRO A 26 -11.32 -9.92 9.84
C PRO A 26 -12.03 -8.75 9.17
N ALA A 27 -12.59 -8.93 7.99
CA ALA A 27 -13.43 -7.97 7.29
C ALA A 27 -14.44 -8.69 6.40
N ARG A 28 -15.57 -8.05 6.10
CA ARG A 28 -16.67 -8.58 5.31
C ARG A 28 -16.94 -7.71 4.10
N LEU A 29 -16.96 -8.29 2.90
CA LEU A 29 -17.35 -7.59 1.67
C LEU A 29 -18.80 -7.08 1.79
N VAL A 30 -18.99 -5.78 1.63
CA VAL A 30 -20.31 -5.13 1.75
C VAL A 30 -20.77 -4.48 0.45
N GLN A 31 -19.84 -4.16 -0.46
CA GLN A 31 -20.17 -3.56 -1.74
C GLN A 31 -19.07 -3.84 -2.76
N THR A 32 -19.45 -3.90 -4.03
CA THR A 32 -18.54 -3.88 -5.18
C THR A 32 -18.92 -2.71 -6.07
N ILE A 33 -17.97 -1.82 -6.35
CA ILE A 33 -18.17 -0.65 -7.19
C ILE A 33 -17.52 -0.91 -8.54
N PRO A 34 -18.28 -1.04 -9.63
CA PRO A 34 -17.70 -1.34 -10.95
C PRO A 34 -17.00 -0.12 -11.56
N MET A 35 -15.90 -0.39 -12.28
CA MET A 35 -15.15 0.57 -13.10
C MET A 35 -14.93 0.01 -14.51
N PRO A 36 -16.00 -0.27 -15.30
CA PRO A 36 -15.91 -1.08 -16.50
C PRO A 36 -15.08 -0.44 -17.63
N ASN A 37 -14.89 0.87 -17.59
CA ASN A 37 -14.14 1.62 -18.61
C ASN A 37 -12.67 1.88 -18.23
N VAL A 38 -12.21 1.29 -17.12
CA VAL A 38 -10.83 1.49 -16.64
C VAL A 38 -10.05 0.20 -16.81
N GLU A 39 -8.88 0.29 -17.42
CA GLU A 39 -8.01 -0.85 -17.70
C GLU A 39 -6.62 -0.67 -17.10
N GLY A 40 -5.95 -1.78 -16.84
CA GLY A 40 -4.59 -1.82 -16.34
C GLY A 40 -4.50 -1.64 -14.83
N TYR A 41 -3.32 -1.28 -14.39
CA TYR A 41 -3.01 -1.16 -12.96
C TYR A 41 -3.52 0.14 -12.36
N PHE A 42 -3.66 0.09 -11.05
CA PHE A 42 -3.93 1.23 -10.18
C PHE A 42 -2.76 1.42 -9.21
N ASP A 43 -2.65 2.61 -8.69
CA ASP A 43 -1.65 2.95 -7.68
C ASP A 43 -2.32 3.61 -6.46
N HIS A 44 -1.62 4.36 -5.66
CA HIS A 44 -1.99 4.79 -4.31
C HIS A 44 -3.16 5.79 -4.27
N PRO A 45 -4.37 5.38 -3.86
CA PRO A 45 -5.56 6.23 -3.85
C PRO A 45 -5.59 7.21 -2.67
N ALA A 46 -6.58 8.11 -2.71
CA ALA A 46 -6.92 8.97 -1.58
C ALA A 46 -8.44 9.03 -1.38
N VAL A 47 -8.85 9.43 -0.17
CA VAL A 47 -10.27 9.53 0.18
C VAL A 47 -10.64 10.91 0.72
N ASP A 48 -11.77 11.42 0.28
CA ASP A 48 -12.49 12.52 0.91
C ASP A 48 -13.58 11.92 1.83
N VAL A 49 -13.24 11.77 3.10
CA VAL A 49 -14.14 11.16 4.10
C VAL A 49 -15.44 11.94 4.23
N LYS A 50 -15.36 13.27 4.26
CA LYS A 50 -16.52 14.15 4.43
C LYS A 50 -17.43 14.15 3.20
N GLY A 51 -16.84 14.28 2.01
CA GLY A 51 -17.56 14.24 0.73
C GLY A 51 -17.96 12.83 0.31
N GLN A 52 -17.45 11.78 0.97
CA GLN A 52 -17.66 10.37 0.61
C GLN A 52 -17.23 10.09 -0.82
N ARG A 53 -16.00 10.51 -1.17
CA ARG A 53 -15.41 10.29 -2.48
C ARG A 53 -14.09 9.54 -2.36
N LEU A 54 -13.87 8.60 -3.27
CA LEU A 54 -12.59 7.92 -3.44
C LEU A 54 -11.96 8.39 -4.76
N PHE A 55 -10.68 8.76 -4.70
CA PHE A 55 -9.88 9.17 -5.84
C PHE A 55 -8.90 8.06 -6.17
N VAL A 56 -9.01 7.47 -7.36
CA VAL A 56 -8.24 6.29 -7.77
C VAL A 56 -7.38 6.62 -8.98
N PRO A 57 -6.04 6.46 -8.90
CA PRO A 57 -5.17 6.71 -10.05
C PRO A 57 -5.19 5.51 -11.00
N GLY A 58 -5.70 5.70 -12.20
CA GLY A 58 -5.66 4.74 -13.31
C GLY A 58 -4.33 4.85 -14.04
N GLU A 59 -3.34 4.11 -13.56
CA GLU A 59 -1.94 4.20 -13.96
C GLU A 59 -1.78 4.04 -15.48
N TYR A 60 -2.34 2.98 -16.03
CA TYR A 60 -2.18 2.64 -17.44
C TYR A 60 -2.91 3.59 -18.39
N GLN A 61 -4.14 3.97 -18.03
CA GLN A 61 -4.94 4.88 -18.86
C GLN A 61 -4.61 6.37 -18.64
N ARG A 62 -3.79 6.67 -17.63
CA ARG A 62 -3.43 8.05 -17.26
C ARG A 62 -4.66 8.88 -16.90
N THR A 63 -5.46 8.33 -16.00
CA THR A 63 -6.70 8.96 -15.52
C THR A 63 -6.71 9.05 -14.00
N LEU A 64 -7.53 9.96 -13.47
CA LEU A 64 -7.96 9.91 -12.07
C LEU A 64 -9.46 9.63 -12.07
N GLU A 65 -9.85 8.53 -11.46
CA GLU A 65 -11.26 8.15 -11.32
C GLU A 65 -11.81 8.72 -10.01
N ILE A 66 -12.91 9.43 -10.10
CA ILE A 66 -13.61 9.98 -8.95
C ILE A 66 -14.85 9.11 -8.70
N ILE A 67 -14.89 8.47 -7.54
CA ILE A 67 -15.92 7.52 -7.16
C ILE A 67 -16.76 8.12 -6.04
N ASP A 68 -18.07 8.20 -6.22
CA ASP A 68 -19.02 8.47 -5.16
C ASP A 68 -19.26 7.19 -4.36
N LEU A 69 -18.83 7.16 -3.10
CA LEU A 69 -18.91 6.00 -2.21
C LEU A 69 -20.35 5.71 -1.75
N ARG A 70 -21.22 6.72 -1.70
CA ARG A 70 -22.65 6.54 -1.35
C ARG A 70 -23.42 5.94 -2.52
N ALA A 71 -23.19 6.51 -3.72
CA ALA A 71 -23.85 6.04 -4.93
C ALA A 71 -23.23 4.73 -5.47
N GLY A 72 -22.01 4.38 -5.03
CA GLY A 72 -21.29 3.20 -5.48
C GLY A 72 -20.96 3.19 -6.97
N LYS A 73 -20.51 4.31 -7.50
CA LYS A 73 -20.19 4.47 -8.94
C LYS A 73 -19.12 5.53 -9.20
N VAL A 74 -18.44 5.39 -10.33
CA VAL A 74 -17.61 6.45 -10.91
C VAL A 74 -18.53 7.59 -11.33
N ILE A 75 -18.20 8.81 -10.88
CA ILE A 75 -18.97 10.04 -11.22
C ILE A 75 -18.21 10.96 -12.15
N HIS A 76 -16.89 10.84 -12.22
CA HIS A 76 -16.06 11.63 -13.11
C HIS A 76 -14.72 10.93 -13.35
N SER A 77 -14.10 11.20 -14.50
CA SER A 77 -12.74 10.77 -14.84
C SER A 77 -11.96 11.96 -15.38
N ILE A 78 -10.91 12.35 -14.67
CA ILE A 78 -9.93 13.32 -15.19
C ILE A 78 -9.03 12.54 -16.14
N THR A 79 -8.96 12.97 -17.40
CA THR A 79 -8.22 12.29 -18.48
C THR A 79 -7.08 13.13 -19.03
N GLY A 80 -6.24 12.54 -19.89
CA GLY A 80 -5.20 13.29 -20.60
C GLY A 80 -4.02 13.71 -19.71
N LEU A 81 -3.74 12.98 -18.64
CA LEU A 81 -2.55 13.21 -17.84
C LEU A 81 -1.29 12.89 -18.65
N GLU A 82 -0.27 13.72 -18.54
CA GLU A 82 0.99 13.57 -19.31
C GLU A 82 1.89 12.43 -18.84
N GLY A 83 1.55 11.78 -17.71
CA GLY A 83 2.26 10.62 -17.17
C GLY A 83 1.33 9.71 -16.40
N ASN A 84 1.85 8.56 -15.99
CA ASN A 84 1.11 7.61 -15.15
C ASN A 84 0.86 8.24 -13.78
N PRO A 85 -0.38 8.42 -13.34
CA PRO A 85 -0.66 8.92 -11.99
C PRO A 85 -0.26 7.83 -10.97
N ARG A 86 0.38 8.27 -9.87
CA ARG A 86 0.92 7.37 -8.85
C ARG A 86 0.23 7.62 -7.51
N LYS A 87 0.78 8.50 -6.69
CA LYS A 87 0.20 8.83 -5.39
C LYS A 87 -0.78 10.00 -5.50
N ILE A 88 -1.97 9.78 -5.01
CA ILE A 88 -2.95 10.87 -4.79
C ILE A 88 -2.93 11.26 -3.31
N ILE A 89 -3.02 12.55 -3.04
CA ILE A 89 -3.39 13.10 -1.74
C ILE A 89 -4.59 14.03 -1.91
N TYR A 90 -5.45 14.06 -0.90
CA TYR A 90 -6.57 15.00 -0.84
C TYR A 90 -6.39 15.97 0.31
N LEU A 91 -6.56 17.25 0.03
CA LEU A 91 -6.46 18.36 0.99
C LEU A 91 -7.85 18.88 1.30
N PRO A 92 -8.46 18.52 2.45
CA PRO A 92 -9.84 18.91 2.76
C PRO A 92 -10.02 20.42 2.95
N ASP A 93 -9.04 21.11 3.52
CA ASP A 93 -9.14 22.55 3.81
C ASP A 93 -9.18 23.42 2.56
N SER A 94 -8.44 23.04 1.52
CA SER A 94 -8.41 23.72 0.23
C SER A 94 -9.29 23.06 -0.83
N ASN A 95 -9.89 21.90 -0.52
CA ASN A 95 -10.66 21.05 -1.42
C ASN A 95 -9.92 20.77 -2.73
N GLN A 96 -8.67 20.30 -2.61
CA GLN A 96 -7.79 20.02 -3.74
C GLN A 96 -7.34 18.56 -3.75
N ILE A 97 -7.24 18.02 -4.95
CA ILE A 97 -6.61 16.74 -5.25
C ILE A 97 -5.21 17.02 -5.78
N TRP A 98 -4.20 16.43 -5.19
CA TRP A 98 -2.82 16.48 -5.69
C TRP A 98 -2.39 15.09 -6.13
N VAL A 99 -1.62 15.00 -7.20
CA VAL A 99 -1.12 13.75 -7.76
C VAL A 99 0.27 13.94 -8.35
N ASP A 100 1.17 13.02 -8.05
CA ASP A 100 2.43 12.90 -8.76
C ASP A 100 2.26 12.00 -9.98
N LEU A 101 2.98 12.31 -11.02
CA LEU A 101 2.93 11.64 -12.32
C LEU A 101 4.31 11.08 -12.64
N GLY A 102 4.35 9.86 -13.19
CA GLY A 102 5.56 9.21 -13.65
C GLY A 102 6.33 9.95 -14.75
N SER A 103 5.81 11.09 -15.21
CA SER A 103 6.50 12.04 -16.08
C SER A 103 7.43 13.03 -15.34
N GLY A 104 7.54 12.95 -14.01
CA GLY A 104 8.30 13.89 -13.21
C GLY A 104 7.57 15.19 -12.92
N VAL A 105 6.25 15.16 -12.88
CA VAL A 105 5.38 16.30 -12.63
C VAL A 105 4.48 16.01 -11.44
N CYS A 106 4.21 17.02 -10.61
CA CYS A 106 3.15 16.99 -9.62
C CYS A 106 2.05 17.98 -10.02
N LYS A 107 0.80 17.53 -10.03
CA LYS A 107 -0.36 18.35 -10.41
C LYS A 107 -1.37 18.46 -9.30
N SER A 108 -2.11 19.57 -9.30
CA SER A 108 -3.32 19.68 -8.48
C SER A 108 -4.54 20.04 -9.30
N PHE A 109 -5.69 19.58 -8.78
CA PHE A 109 -7.01 19.80 -9.34
C PHE A 109 -7.97 20.28 -8.26
N SER A 110 -8.97 21.08 -8.65
CA SER A 110 -10.10 21.35 -7.78
C SER A 110 -10.88 20.05 -7.53
N ALA A 111 -11.16 19.72 -6.30
CA ALA A 111 -12.02 18.58 -6.00
C ALA A 111 -13.52 18.88 -6.14
N GLU A 112 -13.89 20.09 -6.54
CA GLU A 112 -15.26 20.50 -6.86
C GLU A 112 -15.54 20.45 -8.37
N SER A 113 -14.71 21.14 -9.16
CA SER A 113 -14.88 21.23 -10.62
C SER A 113 -14.05 20.22 -11.41
N TYR A 114 -13.06 19.58 -10.76
CA TYR A 114 -12.05 18.70 -11.35
C TYR A 114 -11.12 19.36 -12.37
N GLU A 115 -11.16 20.68 -12.45
CA GLU A 115 -10.28 21.45 -13.32
C GLU A 115 -8.85 21.53 -12.76
N PRO A 116 -7.83 21.58 -13.62
CA PRO A 116 -6.45 21.71 -13.19
C PRO A 116 -6.17 23.07 -12.56
N LEU A 117 -5.40 23.08 -11.47
CA LEU A 117 -5.03 24.28 -10.73
C LEU A 117 -3.54 24.61 -10.85
N LYS A 118 -2.68 23.63 -10.59
CA LYS A 118 -1.22 23.79 -10.59
C LYS A 118 -0.54 22.64 -11.32
N THR A 119 0.58 22.96 -11.96
CA THR A 119 1.53 22.00 -12.50
C THR A 119 2.90 22.38 -12.01
N ILE A 120 3.57 21.45 -11.34
CA ILE A 120 4.88 21.65 -10.71
C ILE A 120 5.84 20.62 -11.31
N GLN A 121 6.90 21.12 -11.94
CA GLN A 121 7.98 20.27 -12.41
C GLN A 121 8.82 19.81 -11.21
N LEU A 122 8.91 18.51 -10.99
CA LEU A 122 9.84 17.89 -10.05
C LEU A 122 11.21 17.83 -10.73
N HIS A 123 12.30 17.98 -9.95
CA HIS A 123 13.64 18.07 -10.52
C HIS A 123 13.76 19.04 -11.70
N PRO A 124 13.56 20.34 -11.53
CA PRO A 124 13.59 21.29 -12.65
C PRO A 124 14.93 21.38 -13.39
N SER A 125 16.01 20.82 -12.80
CA SER A 125 17.33 20.70 -13.46
C SER A 125 17.54 19.39 -14.21
N SER A 126 16.60 18.44 -14.16
CA SER A 126 16.74 17.19 -14.88
C SER A 126 16.45 17.37 -16.39
N THR A 127 17.15 16.60 -17.20
CA THR A 127 16.87 16.54 -18.63
C THR A 127 15.90 15.40 -18.94
N PRO A 128 15.25 15.37 -20.12
CA PRO A 128 14.41 14.21 -20.54
C PRO A 128 15.18 12.89 -20.60
N ALA A 129 16.52 12.93 -20.63
CA ALA A 129 17.37 11.74 -20.57
C ALA A 129 17.51 11.16 -19.15
N ASP A 130 17.20 11.93 -18.15
CA ASP A 130 17.20 11.51 -16.75
C ASP A 130 15.87 10.81 -16.41
N LYS A 131 15.66 9.62 -16.89
CA LYS A 131 14.45 8.82 -16.69
C LYS A 131 14.12 8.64 -15.19
N ARG A 132 13.58 9.68 -14.60
CA ARG A 132 13.08 9.68 -13.23
C ARG A 132 11.62 9.31 -13.23
N GLU A 133 11.17 8.69 -12.15
CA GLU A 133 9.84 8.14 -12.07
C GLU A 133 9.29 8.30 -10.65
N PRO A 134 8.57 9.40 -10.36
CA PRO A 134 7.80 9.53 -9.13
C PRO A 134 6.86 8.34 -8.95
N ASP A 135 6.70 7.86 -7.71
CA ASP A 135 5.95 6.62 -7.46
C ASP A 135 5.02 6.71 -6.26
N ASN A 136 5.54 6.89 -5.07
CA ASN A 136 4.75 6.95 -3.85
C ASN A 136 5.08 8.24 -3.09
N GLY A 137 4.23 8.64 -2.17
CA GLY A 137 4.46 9.86 -1.41
C GLY A 137 3.62 9.94 -0.14
N ILE A 138 3.97 10.91 0.70
CA ILE A 138 3.25 11.18 1.94
C ILE A 138 3.16 12.68 2.21
N LEU A 139 1.98 13.12 2.63
CA LEU A 139 1.75 14.48 3.07
C LEU A 139 2.13 14.65 4.55
N ASP A 140 2.86 15.70 4.88
CA ASP A 140 2.94 16.19 6.25
C ASP A 140 1.77 17.19 6.48
N PRO A 141 0.74 16.82 7.22
CA PRO A 141 -0.43 17.68 7.38
C PRO A 141 -0.13 18.94 8.20
N ALA A 142 0.90 18.93 9.05
CA ALA A 142 1.26 20.08 9.85
C ALA A 142 1.90 21.19 9.00
N THR A 143 2.75 20.83 8.06
CA THR A 143 3.48 21.77 7.21
C THR A 143 2.79 22.01 5.87
N GLY A 144 2.07 21.02 5.35
CA GLY A 144 1.54 21.00 3.98
C GLY A 144 2.61 20.60 2.95
N LEU A 145 3.72 20.00 3.40
CA LEU A 145 4.73 19.49 2.50
C LEU A 145 4.37 18.08 2.05
N PHE A 146 4.35 17.88 0.75
CA PHE A 146 4.18 16.59 0.12
C PHE A 146 5.56 16.04 -0.27
N TYR A 147 5.95 14.93 0.36
CA TYR A 147 7.19 14.21 0.12
C TYR A 147 6.92 13.08 -0.86
N ILE A 148 7.62 13.08 -1.99
CA ILE A 148 7.41 12.15 -3.11
C ILE A 148 8.70 11.37 -3.34
N GLY A 149 8.61 10.03 -3.32
CA GLY A 149 9.71 9.16 -3.69
C GLY A 149 9.89 9.17 -5.21
N ASP A 150 11.03 9.62 -5.68
CA ASP A 150 11.37 9.64 -7.11
C ASP A 150 12.50 8.64 -7.37
N ARG A 151 12.20 7.65 -8.20
CA ARG A 151 13.15 6.62 -8.59
C ARG A 151 14.21 7.20 -9.51
N GLY A 152 15.46 6.77 -9.32
CA GLY A 152 16.48 6.99 -10.32
C GLY A 152 16.27 6.10 -11.55
N ASP A 153 17.03 6.34 -12.62
CA ASP A 153 16.98 5.46 -13.79
C ASP A 153 17.46 4.04 -13.44
N ARG A 154 16.51 3.16 -13.15
CA ARG A 154 16.78 1.77 -12.74
C ARG A 154 17.47 0.93 -13.82
N SER A 155 17.51 1.41 -15.07
CA SER A 155 18.25 0.77 -16.14
C SER A 155 19.75 1.10 -16.14
N LYS A 156 20.15 2.11 -15.37
CA LYS A 156 21.54 2.57 -15.27
C LYS A 156 22.10 2.30 -13.87
N PRO A 157 23.12 1.45 -13.75
CA PRO A 157 23.80 1.23 -12.47
C PRO A 157 24.31 2.54 -11.85
N GLY A 158 24.12 2.68 -10.54
CA GLY A 158 24.63 3.84 -9.78
C GLY A 158 23.79 5.11 -9.86
N THR A 159 22.65 5.11 -10.55
CA THR A 159 21.70 6.23 -10.44
C THR A 159 21.08 6.25 -9.05
N LYS A 160 20.82 7.46 -8.57
CA LYS A 160 20.26 7.70 -7.24
C LYS A 160 18.83 8.18 -7.36
N GLY A 161 17.97 7.64 -6.53
CA GLY A 161 16.64 8.19 -6.28
C GLY A 161 16.71 9.40 -5.34
N SER A 162 15.57 9.95 -5.04
CA SER A 162 15.43 11.11 -4.17
C SER A 162 14.03 11.17 -3.55
N ILE A 163 13.90 12.03 -2.54
CA ILE A 163 12.62 12.50 -2.05
C ILE A 163 12.42 13.92 -2.54
N GLU A 164 11.44 14.11 -3.42
CA GLU A 164 11.03 15.42 -3.91
C GLU A 164 10.08 16.07 -2.92
N ILE A 165 10.15 17.38 -2.78
CA ILE A 165 9.36 18.12 -1.80
C ILE A 165 8.55 19.20 -2.51
N VAL A 166 7.23 19.12 -2.38
CA VAL A 166 6.26 20.08 -2.90
C VAL A 166 5.55 20.75 -1.74
N ASP A 167 5.54 22.08 -1.73
CA ASP A 167 4.68 22.87 -0.82
C ASP A 167 3.28 22.98 -1.45
N THR A 168 2.33 22.25 -0.92
CA THR A 168 0.96 22.24 -1.44
C THR A 168 0.18 23.51 -1.11
N LYS A 169 0.55 24.23 -0.06
CA LYS A 169 -0.10 25.50 0.34
C LYS A 169 0.25 26.61 -0.64
N ASN A 170 1.52 26.72 -1.03
CA ASN A 170 1.99 27.72 -1.97
C ASN A 170 1.98 27.25 -3.43
N GLY A 171 1.91 25.94 -3.66
CA GLY A 171 1.97 25.34 -4.99
C GLY A 171 3.35 25.50 -5.62
N THR A 172 4.41 25.19 -4.87
CA THR A 172 5.80 25.38 -5.31
C THR A 172 6.67 24.15 -5.02
N TYR A 173 7.64 23.94 -5.90
CA TYR A 173 8.72 22.96 -5.64
C TYR A 173 9.70 23.53 -4.61
N VAL A 174 10.01 22.76 -3.58
CA VAL A 174 10.85 23.18 -2.46
C VAL A 174 12.30 22.66 -2.58
N GLY A 175 12.48 21.53 -3.23
CA GLY A 175 13.77 20.88 -3.39
C GLY A 175 13.71 19.38 -3.23
N SER A 176 14.87 18.72 -3.16
CA SER A 176 14.98 17.27 -3.04
C SER A 176 15.98 16.83 -1.99
N ILE A 177 15.87 15.58 -1.56
CA ILE A 177 16.81 14.88 -0.70
C ILE A 177 17.31 13.65 -1.46
N THR A 178 18.58 13.63 -1.83
CA THR A 178 19.17 12.49 -2.56
C THR A 178 19.30 11.27 -1.67
N LEU A 179 19.00 10.09 -2.21
CA LEU A 179 19.12 8.81 -1.56
C LEU A 179 20.28 7.99 -2.16
N ASP A 180 20.92 7.16 -1.34
CA ASP A 180 21.91 6.19 -1.82
C ASP A 180 21.28 4.88 -2.30
N ASP A 181 20.16 5.02 -3.02
CA ASP A 181 19.38 3.94 -3.61
C ASP A 181 18.57 4.52 -4.79
N ASN A 182 18.16 3.70 -5.73
CA ASN A 182 17.39 4.12 -6.89
C ASN A 182 15.94 3.61 -6.92
N ASP A 183 15.47 3.02 -5.81
CA ASP A 183 14.12 2.48 -5.71
C ASP A 183 13.46 2.85 -4.36
N PRO A 184 13.31 4.16 -4.04
CA PRO A 184 12.47 4.56 -2.92
C PRO A 184 11.02 4.13 -3.21
N ALA A 185 10.39 3.50 -2.21
CA ALA A 185 9.05 2.95 -2.34
C ALA A 185 8.12 3.47 -1.22
N GLY A 186 7.71 2.64 -0.27
CA GLY A 186 6.83 3.07 0.82
C GLY A 186 7.45 4.15 1.71
N LEU A 187 6.62 5.12 2.11
CA LEU A 187 6.98 6.20 3.02
C LEU A 187 6.08 6.19 4.25
N ALA A 188 6.67 6.49 5.42
CA ALA A 188 5.93 6.73 6.65
C ALA A 188 6.48 7.95 7.36
N LEU A 189 5.60 8.74 7.99
CA LEU A 189 5.94 9.97 8.65
C LEU A 189 5.54 9.90 10.12
N ASP A 190 6.48 10.25 11.00
CA ASP A 190 6.19 10.43 12.42
C ASP A 190 5.85 11.91 12.69
N PRO A 191 4.59 12.24 13.00
CA PRO A 191 4.19 13.61 13.26
C PRO A 191 4.74 14.15 14.60
N SER A 192 5.16 13.29 15.50
CA SER A 192 5.72 13.68 16.81
C SER A 192 7.20 14.06 16.74
N THR A 193 7.88 13.71 15.65
CA THR A 193 9.30 13.96 15.41
C THR A 193 9.53 14.64 14.06
N SER A 194 10.79 14.93 13.72
CA SER A 194 11.16 15.34 12.36
C SER A 194 11.40 14.16 11.39
N ASN A 195 11.20 12.92 11.82
CA ASN A 195 11.56 11.75 11.04
C ASN A 195 10.55 11.43 9.94
N LEU A 196 11.07 11.17 8.76
CA LEU A 196 10.44 10.53 7.63
C LEU A 196 11.20 9.23 7.36
N TYR A 197 10.48 8.14 7.23
CA TYR A 197 11.04 6.82 6.93
C TYR A 197 10.72 6.46 5.49
N VAL A 198 11.72 5.91 4.79
CA VAL A 198 11.60 5.52 3.38
C VAL A 198 12.17 4.13 3.19
N VAL A 199 11.37 3.24 2.64
CA VAL A 199 11.83 1.92 2.23
C VAL A 199 12.64 2.04 0.94
N LEU A 200 13.81 1.41 0.91
CA LEU A 200 14.73 1.37 -0.22
C LEU A 200 14.76 -0.05 -0.80
N GLY A 201 14.09 -0.23 -1.91
CA GLY A 201 13.85 -1.55 -2.52
C GLY A 201 15.12 -2.22 -3.04
N ALA A 202 16.00 -1.46 -3.67
CA ALA A 202 17.20 -2.02 -4.30
C ALA A 202 18.26 -2.48 -3.29
N THR A 203 18.40 -1.79 -2.14
CA THR A 203 19.40 -2.10 -1.12
C THR A 203 18.84 -2.79 0.12
N SER A 204 17.53 -3.04 0.17
CA SER A 204 16.81 -3.67 1.30
C SER A 204 17.08 -2.97 2.63
N ARG A 205 16.80 -1.68 2.69
CA ARG A 205 17.00 -0.82 3.86
C ARG A 205 15.80 0.06 4.13
N VAL A 206 15.76 0.64 5.33
CA VAL A 206 14.94 1.79 5.67
C VAL A 206 15.86 2.99 5.87
N ALA A 207 15.67 4.06 5.08
CA ALA A 207 16.30 5.34 5.31
C ALA A 207 15.51 6.14 6.34
N VAL A 208 16.18 6.76 7.30
CA VAL A 208 15.62 7.74 8.22
C VAL A 208 16.07 9.12 7.76
N ILE A 209 15.11 9.96 7.45
CA ILE A 209 15.33 11.31 6.96
C ILE A 209 14.86 12.30 8.02
N ASP A 210 15.73 13.21 8.43
CA ASP A 210 15.34 14.39 9.21
C ASP A 210 14.75 15.43 8.24
N ARG A 211 13.44 15.67 8.33
CA ARG A 211 12.72 16.62 7.46
C ARG A 211 13.17 18.07 7.64
N GLN A 212 13.60 18.45 8.85
CA GLN A 212 14.07 19.81 9.14
C GLN A 212 15.47 20.04 8.55
N LYS A 213 16.37 19.07 8.70
CA LYS A 213 17.72 19.10 8.13
C LYS A 213 17.76 18.78 6.64
N ARG A 214 16.67 18.18 6.12
CA ARG A 214 16.58 17.65 4.75
C ARG A 214 17.75 16.71 4.43
N ALA A 215 18.00 15.77 5.31
CA ALA A 215 19.14 14.86 5.20
C ALA A 215 18.81 13.48 5.73
N VAL A 216 19.42 12.46 5.11
CA VAL A 216 19.42 11.10 5.64
C VAL A 216 20.29 11.07 6.89
N THR A 217 19.74 10.62 8.01
CA THR A 217 20.43 10.55 9.31
C THR A 217 20.76 9.14 9.74
N ALA A 218 20.06 8.14 9.23
CA ALA A 218 20.36 6.74 9.47
C ALA A 218 19.89 5.86 8.30
N MET A 219 20.50 4.68 8.19
CA MET A 219 20.16 3.64 7.23
C MET A 219 20.11 2.30 7.98
N TRP A 220 18.93 1.71 8.05
CA TRP A 220 18.70 0.46 8.79
C TRP A 220 18.55 -0.72 7.85
N PRO A 221 19.34 -1.78 8.00
CA PRO A 221 19.18 -2.97 7.16
C PRO A 221 17.92 -3.73 7.52
N ILE A 222 17.29 -4.30 6.50
CA ILE A 222 16.21 -5.26 6.65
C ILE A 222 16.80 -6.66 6.54
N THR A 223 16.18 -7.64 7.22
CA THR A 223 16.69 -9.02 7.22
C THR A 223 16.71 -9.62 5.82
N ALA A 224 17.67 -10.51 5.58
CA ALA A 224 17.81 -11.21 4.31
C ALA A 224 16.60 -12.08 3.93
N ASP A 225 15.80 -12.52 4.91
CA ASP A 225 14.59 -13.29 4.70
C ASP A 225 13.41 -12.44 4.16
N ALA A 226 13.55 -11.11 4.17
CA ALA A 226 12.57 -10.16 3.68
C ALA A 226 13.16 -9.26 2.57
N PRO A 227 13.52 -9.83 1.40
CA PRO A 227 14.08 -9.08 0.29
C PRO A 227 13.04 -8.16 -0.35
N LEU A 228 13.50 -7.21 -1.16
CA LEU A 228 12.67 -6.29 -1.93
C LEU A 228 11.56 -5.63 -1.07
N PRO A 229 11.91 -4.95 0.01
CA PRO A 229 10.93 -4.19 0.79
C PRO A 229 10.28 -3.13 -0.09
N HIS A 230 8.96 -2.92 0.07
CA HIS A 230 8.22 -2.05 -0.83
C HIS A 230 7.18 -1.18 -0.14
N ALA A 231 6.37 -1.73 0.72
CA ALA A 231 5.33 -1.00 1.45
C ALA A 231 5.79 -0.62 2.86
N LEU A 232 5.27 0.47 3.40
CA LEU A 232 5.59 0.94 4.73
C LEU A 232 4.37 1.53 5.43
N GLY A 233 4.00 0.95 6.54
CA GLY A 233 3.03 1.48 7.50
C GLY A 233 3.71 1.84 8.82
N MET A 234 2.99 2.55 9.71
CA MET A 234 3.52 2.97 11.01
C MET A 234 2.47 2.99 12.11
N ASP A 235 2.85 2.51 13.27
CA ASP A 235 2.21 2.80 14.56
C ASP A 235 3.04 3.85 15.30
N THR A 236 2.62 5.09 15.23
CA THR A 236 3.33 6.22 15.83
C THR A 236 3.30 6.19 17.36
N ALA A 237 2.21 5.66 17.95
CA ALA A 237 2.03 5.62 19.41
C ALA A 237 3.00 4.64 20.08
N ASN A 238 3.33 3.54 19.42
CA ASN A 238 4.24 2.53 19.93
C ASN A 238 5.60 2.52 19.23
N HIS A 239 5.89 3.47 18.35
CA HIS A 239 7.13 3.57 17.61
C HIS A 239 7.46 2.29 16.80
N ARG A 240 6.49 1.80 16.01
CA ARG A 240 6.67 0.63 15.15
C ARG A 240 6.47 0.97 13.69
N LEU A 241 7.41 0.51 12.88
CA LEU A 241 7.32 0.48 11.41
C LEU A 241 6.89 -0.92 10.97
N PHE A 242 6.03 -0.97 9.98
CA PHE A 242 5.55 -2.18 9.33
C PHE A 242 6.05 -2.21 7.90
N VAL A 243 7.11 -2.97 7.66
CA VAL A 243 7.72 -3.07 6.33
C VAL A 243 7.17 -4.28 5.62
N GLY A 244 6.51 -4.05 4.50
CA GLY A 244 6.06 -5.10 3.59
C GLY A 244 7.15 -5.46 2.59
N SER A 245 7.56 -6.72 2.54
CA SER A 245 8.57 -7.19 1.58
C SER A 245 7.98 -8.11 0.54
N ARG A 246 8.53 -8.03 -0.66
CA ARG A 246 8.18 -8.86 -1.82
C ARG A 246 9.21 -9.95 -2.00
N VAL A 247 8.76 -11.18 -2.27
CA VAL A 247 9.61 -12.26 -2.72
C VAL A 247 9.25 -12.57 -4.17
N LYS A 248 10.23 -12.54 -5.08
CA LYS A 248 10.05 -12.86 -6.50
C LYS A 248 10.85 -14.08 -6.89
N LYS A 249 10.23 -14.94 -7.72
CA LYS A 249 10.91 -15.98 -8.49
C LYS A 249 10.55 -15.80 -9.96
N GLY A 250 11.47 -15.23 -10.74
CA GLY A 250 11.15 -14.74 -12.09
C GLY A 250 10.14 -13.59 -12.04
N HIS A 251 9.02 -13.76 -12.73
CA HIS A 251 7.93 -12.76 -12.77
C HIS A 251 6.82 -13.01 -11.73
N ILE A 252 6.92 -14.08 -10.94
CA ILE A 252 5.88 -14.51 -10.02
C ILE A 252 6.21 -14.03 -8.61
N TYR A 253 5.25 -13.39 -7.96
CA TYR A 253 5.32 -13.11 -6.53
C TYR A 253 5.04 -14.38 -5.73
N LYS A 254 5.88 -14.63 -4.75
CA LYS A 254 5.74 -15.68 -3.74
C LYS A 254 5.28 -15.02 -2.42
N PRO A 255 4.83 -15.81 -1.44
CA PRO A 255 4.55 -15.26 -0.12
C PRO A 255 5.67 -14.35 0.35
N GLY A 256 5.29 -13.20 0.85
CA GLY A 256 6.18 -12.14 1.31
C GLY A 256 6.43 -12.21 2.81
N LYS A 257 6.87 -11.09 3.36
CA LYS A 257 7.09 -10.92 4.78
C LYS A 257 6.56 -9.57 5.27
N LEU A 258 5.94 -9.58 6.42
CA LEU A 258 5.75 -8.40 7.24
C LEU A 258 6.88 -8.32 8.27
N VAL A 259 7.71 -7.28 8.20
CA VAL A 259 8.78 -7.01 9.16
C VAL A 259 8.32 -5.89 10.09
N VAL A 260 8.26 -6.17 11.37
CA VAL A 260 7.99 -5.17 12.41
C VAL A 260 9.32 -4.66 12.95
N MET A 261 9.49 -3.35 12.94
CA MET A 261 10.75 -2.69 13.29
C MET A 261 10.50 -1.54 14.26
N ASN A 262 11.39 -1.34 15.23
CA ASN A 262 11.34 -0.17 16.10
C ASN A 262 11.81 1.09 15.34
N SER A 263 10.98 2.14 15.31
CA SER A 263 11.24 3.35 14.54
C SER A 263 12.25 4.31 15.17
N GLU A 264 12.70 4.07 16.40
CA GLU A 264 13.70 4.89 17.07
C GLU A 264 15.14 4.42 16.77
N ASN A 265 15.32 3.10 16.56
CA ASN A 265 16.66 2.51 16.48
C ASN A 265 16.85 1.48 15.36
N GLY A 266 15.80 1.16 14.60
CA GLY A 266 15.84 0.22 13.48
C GLY A 266 15.92 -1.26 13.90
N LYS A 267 15.75 -1.59 15.18
CA LYS A 267 15.76 -2.98 15.63
C LYS A 267 14.52 -3.72 15.10
N ILE A 268 14.74 -4.83 14.41
CA ILE A 268 13.67 -5.75 14.01
C ILE A 268 13.17 -6.46 15.26
N VAL A 269 11.86 -6.40 15.52
CA VAL A 269 11.21 -7.02 16.67
C VAL A 269 10.50 -8.31 16.29
N GLN A 270 9.92 -8.37 15.09
CA GLN A 270 9.25 -9.57 14.61
C GLN A 270 9.26 -9.65 13.07
N VAL A 271 9.24 -10.88 12.53
CA VAL A 271 9.04 -11.16 11.09
C VAL A 271 7.94 -12.19 10.97
N LEU A 272 6.96 -11.93 10.11
CA LEU A 272 5.79 -12.77 9.89
C LEU A 272 5.66 -13.11 8.41
N ASP A 273 5.16 -14.31 8.11
CA ASP A 273 4.77 -14.66 6.76
C ASP A 273 3.53 -13.88 6.33
N SER A 274 3.46 -13.51 5.06
CA SER A 274 2.36 -12.72 4.51
C SER A 274 2.12 -13.03 3.03
N GLU A 275 1.03 -12.47 2.49
CA GLU A 275 0.73 -12.51 1.05
C GLU A 275 1.89 -12.00 0.20
N GLY A 276 1.90 -12.36 -1.09
CA GLY A 276 2.94 -11.95 -2.03
C GLY A 276 2.63 -10.64 -2.74
N GLY A 277 3.69 -9.96 -3.17
CA GLY A 277 3.57 -8.78 -4.04
C GLY A 277 2.89 -7.57 -3.39
N VAL A 278 3.20 -7.31 -2.12
CA VAL A 278 2.64 -6.21 -1.34
C VAL A 278 2.90 -4.84 -1.98
N ASP A 279 1.91 -3.97 -1.90
CA ASP A 279 2.03 -2.56 -2.28
C ASP A 279 1.58 -1.65 -1.14
N GLU A 280 0.63 -2.11 -0.31
CA GLU A 280 0.12 -1.34 0.82
C GLU A 280 0.25 -2.12 2.12
N VAL A 281 0.74 -1.42 3.15
CA VAL A 281 0.70 -1.85 4.55
C VAL A 281 0.13 -0.72 5.38
N GLU A 282 -0.99 -0.96 6.02
CA GLU A 282 -1.74 0.05 6.74
C GLU A 282 -2.02 -0.41 8.17
N TYR A 283 -2.01 0.52 9.11
CA TYR A 283 -2.28 0.24 10.51
C TYR A 283 -3.51 0.98 11.00
N ASP A 284 -4.41 0.27 11.64
CA ASP A 284 -5.56 0.84 12.34
C ASP A 284 -5.30 0.87 13.86
N PRO A 285 -5.02 2.05 14.44
CA PRO A 285 -4.77 2.16 15.87
C PRO A 285 -6.01 1.85 16.72
N LYS A 286 -7.22 1.99 16.15
CA LYS A 286 -8.47 1.73 16.86
C LYS A 286 -8.71 0.24 17.08
N THR A 287 -8.43 -0.58 16.10
CA THR A 287 -8.55 -2.03 16.19
C THR A 287 -7.22 -2.70 16.52
N GLN A 288 -6.11 -1.96 16.51
CA GLN A 288 -4.74 -2.46 16.67
C GLN A 288 -4.44 -3.58 15.66
N ARG A 289 -4.73 -3.33 14.38
CA ARG A 289 -4.53 -4.30 13.29
C ARG A 289 -3.70 -3.70 12.18
N VAL A 290 -2.82 -4.54 11.63
CA VAL A 290 -2.06 -4.26 10.41
C VAL A 290 -2.76 -4.97 9.25
N TYR A 291 -2.99 -4.28 8.18
CA TYR A 291 -3.55 -4.78 6.92
C TYR A 291 -2.45 -4.79 5.86
N PHE A 292 -2.21 -5.93 5.27
CA PHE A 292 -1.14 -6.15 4.31
C PHE A 292 -1.76 -6.63 2.99
N THR A 293 -1.84 -5.72 2.01
CA THR A 293 -2.51 -5.99 0.72
C THR A 293 -1.51 -6.48 -0.31
N GLY A 294 -1.74 -7.69 -0.83
CA GLY A 294 -0.84 -8.35 -1.77
C GLY A 294 -1.51 -8.86 -3.04
N THR A 295 -0.70 -9.06 -4.08
CA THR A 295 -1.14 -9.49 -5.42
C THR A 295 -1.58 -10.94 -5.51
N THR A 296 -1.35 -11.75 -4.50
CA THR A 296 -1.68 -13.20 -4.51
C THR A 296 -3.15 -13.48 -4.21
N GLY A 297 -3.95 -12.45 -3.95
CA GLY A 297 -5.41 -12.54 -3.88
C GLY A 297 -6.00 -12.32 -2.50
N GLY A 298 -5.30 -11.63 -1.62
CA GLY A 298 -5.79 -11.36 -0.29
C GLY A 298 -5.19 -10.16 0.41
N VAL A 299 -5.82 -9.81 1.52
CA VAL A 299 -5.29 -8.89 2.53
C VAL A 299 -5.07 -9.68 3.80
N ASP A 300 -3.82 -9.87 4.18
CA ASP A 300 -3.49 -10.42 5.49
C ASP A 300 -3.78 -9.41 6.59
N VAL A 301 -4.37 -9.88 7.67
CA VAL A 301 -4.66 -9.05 8.82
C VAL A 301 -3.93 -9.61 10.03
N PHE A 302 -3.12 -8.76 10.65
CA PHE A 302 -2.38 -9.10 11.86
C PHE A 302 -2.89 -8.26 13.03
N LYS A 303 -3.09 -8.89 14.18
CA LYS A 303 -3.43 -8.23 15.43
C LYS A 303 -2.16 -7.90 16.20
N GLN A 304 -2.01 -6.67 16.62
CA GLN A 304 -1.04 -6.27 17.60
C GLN A 304 -1.52 -6.74 18.98
N VAL A 305 -0.81 -7.67 19.60
CA VAL A 305 -1.07 -8.17 20.94
C VAL A 305 -0.47 -7.20 21.98
N ASP A 306 0.74 -6.78 21.68
CA ASP A 306 1.49 -5.72 22.33
C ASP A 306 2.45 -5.10 21.28
N PRO A 307 3.21 -4.05 21.62
CA PRO A 307 4.07 -3.38 20.63
C PRO A 307 5.11 -4.29 19.95
N ASP A 308 5.50 -5.38 20.59
CA ASP A 308 6.55 -6.28 20.08
C ASP A 308 6.00 -7.62 19.55
N HIS A 309 4.70 -7.90 19.73
CA HIS A 309 4.10 -9.17 19.34
C HIS A 309 2.85 -8.98 18.48
N TYR A 310 2.88 -9.60 17.30
CA TYR A 310 1.81 -9.59 16.32
C TYR A 310 1.46 -11.04 15.95
N GLN A 311 0.20 -11.29 15.69
CA GLN A 311 -0.26 -12.62 15.26
C GLN A 311 -1.28 -12.50 14.13
N PRO A 312 -1.29 -13.45 13.18
CA PRO A 312 -2.25 -13.44 12.10
C PRO A 312 -3.68 -13.62 12.66
N VAL A 313 -4.59 -12.80 12.18
CA VAL A 313 -6.04 -12.89 12.46
C VAL A 313 -6.73 -13.71 11.37
N GLY A 314 -6.28 -13.54 10.13
CA GLY A 314 -6.81 -14.21 8.97
C GLY A 314 -6.61 -13.42 7.68
N LEU A 315 -7.06 -14.01 6.60
CA LEU A 315 -7.00 -13.46 5.25
C LEU A 315 -8.38 -12.92 4.86
N VAL A 316 -8.42 -11.72 4.32
CA VAL A 316 -9.58 -11.16 3.60
C VAL A 316 -9.41 -11.49 2.13
N PRO A 317 -10.22 -12.39 1.56
CA PRO A 317 -10.09 -12.73 0.15
C PRO A 317 -10.37 -11.51 -0.75
N THR A 318 -9.54 -11.30 -1.75
CA THR A 318 -9.71 -10.24 -2.76
C THR A 318 -9.70 -10.85 -4.17
N SER A 319 -8.91 -10.31 -5.05
CA SER A 319 -8.69 -10.83 -6.40
C SER A 319 -7.19 -10.86 -6.68
N PRO A 320 -6.70 -11.80 -7.47
CA PRO A 320 -5.33 -11.74 -7.95
C PRO A 320 -4.99 -10.36 -8.52
N ILE A 321 -3.74 -9.93 -8.34
CA ILE A 321 -3.18 -8.62 -8.73
C ILE A 321 -3.79 -7.37 -8.07
N ALA A 322 -4.77 -7.52 -7.19
CA ALA A 322 -5.29 -6.43 -6.36
C ALA A 322 -4.28 -6.10 -5.25
N LYS A 323 -3.29 -5.27 -5.56
CA LYS A 323 -2.19 -4.90 -4.66
C LYS A 323 -2.43 -3.59 -3.91
N THR A 324 -3.39 -2.80 -4.37
CA THR A 324 -3.63 -1.43 -3.93
C THR A 324 -4.89 -1.36 -3.08
N SER A 325 -4.77 -0.74 -1.92
CA SER A 325 -5.89 -0.52 -0.99
C SER A 325 -5.81 0.83 -0.30
N ILE A 326 -6.86 1.19 0.39
CA ILE A 326 -6.87 2.27 1.37
C ILE A 326 -7.78 1.92 2.54
N LEU A 327 -7.20 1.95 3.71
CA LEU A 327 -7.90 1.79 4.98
C LEU A 327 -8.45 3.14 5.45
N VAL A 328 -9.74 3.20 5.76
CA VAL A 328 -10.42 4.41 6.23
C VAL A 328 -11.14 4.11 7.55
N PRO A 329 -10.41 4.20 8.69
CA PRO A 329 -10.95 3.86 10.01
C PRO A 329 -12.17 4.70 10.41
N GLU A 330 -12.27 5.94 9.91
CA GLU A 330 -13.40 6.85 10.15
C GLU A 330 -14.70 6.31 9.56
N LEU A 331 -14.62 5.61 8.44
CA LEU A 331 -15.75 4.97 7.77
C LEU A 331 -15.92 3.50 8.16
N ASN A 332 -14.99 2.95 8.95
CA ASN A 332 -14.89 1.52 9.24
C ASN A 332 -14.82 0.68 7.96
N ARG A 333 -13.99 1.11 6.99
CA ARG A 333 -13.90 0.52 5.66
C ARG A 333 -12.46 0.30 5.22
N LEU A 334 -12.28 -0.79 4.48
CA LEU A 334 -11.10 -1.04 3.65
C LEU A 334 -11.58 -1.10 2.19
N TYR A 335 -10.99 -0.29 1.34
CA TYR A 335 -11.25 -0.27 -0.10
C TYR A 335 -10.08 -0.94 -0.79
N VAL A 336 -10.34 -1.99 -1.56
CA VAL A 336 -9.32 -2.70 -2.35
C VAL A 336 -9.62 -2.49 -3.82
N ILE A 337 -8.65 -1.96 -4.57
CA ILE A 337 -8.81 -1.68 -5.98
C ILE A 337 -8.34 -2.89 -6.79
N VAL A 338 -9.25 -3.46 -7.55
CA VAL A 338 -9.02 -4.63 -8.40
C VAL A 338 -8.88 -4.16 -9.84
N PRO A 339 -7.74 -4.38 -10.49
CA PRO A 339 -7.58 -4.02 -11.89
C PRO A 339 -8.37 -4.94 -12.82
N LYS A 340 -8.78 -4.39 -13.96
CA LYS A 340 -9.17 -5.21 -15.10
C LYS A 340 -7.94 -5.93 -15.59
N HIS A 341 -8.14 -7.17 -15.92
CA HIS A 341 -7.16 -8.14 -16.31
C HIS A 341 -5.93 -7.60 -17.06
N VAL A 342 -4.78 -8.11 -16.66
CA VAL A 342 -3.52 -8.02 -17.41
C VAL A 342 -3.09 -9.42 -17.83
N ILE A 343 -3.01 -9.66 -19.13
CA ILE A 343 -2.40 -10.88 -19.64
C ILE A 343 -0.89 -10.75 -19.46
N LEU A 344 -0.32 -11.62 -18.66
CA LEU A 344 1.10 -11.90 -18.72
C LEU A 344 1.31 -12.75 -19.99
N THR A 345 1.74 -12.10 -21.08
CA THR A 345 2.00 -12.77 -22.35
C THR A 345 3.08 -13.84 -22.21
N PRO A 346 2.91 -15.02 -22.81
CA PRO A 346 3.95 -16.03 -22.92
C PRO A 346 5.19 -15.49 -23.67
N PRO A 347 6.37 -16.07 -23.45
CA PRO A 347 6.54 -17.45 -23.01
C PRO A 347 7.01 -17.55 -21.56
N VAL A 348 6.11 -17.49 -20.63
CA VAL A 348 6.44 -17.81 -19.25
C VAL A 348 5.73 -19.12 -18.94
N PRO A 349 6.45 -20.23 -18.67
CA PRO A 349 5.84 -21.54 -18.42
C PRO A 349 4.85 -21.57 -17.23
N GLU A 350 4.77 -20.49 -16.49
CA GLU A 350 3.96 -20.33 -15.29
C GLU A 350 3.12 -19.05 -15.37
N SER A 351 2.60 -18.69 -16.56
CA SER A 351 1.68 -17.56 -16.69
C SER A 351 0.43 -17.83 -15.88
N THR A 352 0.25 -17.04 -14.85
CA THR A 352 -0.99 -17.06 -14.06
C THR A 352 -2.04 -16.32 -14.87
N GLU A 353 -3.09 -17.00 -15.25
CA GLU A 353 -4.30 -16.34 -15.74
C GLU A 353 -4.85 -15.47 -14.64
N VAL A 354 -5.11 -14.23 -14.97
CA VAL A 354 -5.67 -13.27 -14.05
C VAL A 354 -7.11 -13.02 -14.46
N SER A 355 -7.96 -12.68 -13.50
CA SER A 355 -9.39 -12.44 -13.71
C SER A 355 -9.68 -11.63 -14.97
N ILE A 356 -10.62 -12.08 -15.80
CA ILE A 356 -11.14 -11.38 -16.97
C ILE A 356 -12.27 -10.40 -16.60
N GLU A 357 -12.57 -10.25 -15.31
CA GLU A 357 -13.60 -9.35 -14.84
C GLU A 357 -13.18 -7.89 -14.93
N ASP A 358 -14.16 -7.01 -15.10
CA ASP A 358 -13.91 -5.57 -15.13
C ASP A 358 -13.27 -5.04 -13.84
N ALA A 359 -12.55 -3.94 -13.98
CA ALA A 359 -11.98 -3.24 -12.85
C ALA A 359 -13.08 -2.82 -11.87
N ARG A 360 -12.77 -2.87 -10.59
CA ARG A 360 -13.75 -2.59 -9.53
C ARG A 360 -13.06 -2.23 -8.22
N VAL A 361 -13.81 -1.59 -7.35
CA VAL A 361 -13.42 -1.43 -5.95
C VAL A 361 -14.23 -2.40 -5.09
N LEU A 362 -13.53 -3.23 -4.33
CA LEU A 362 -14.13 -4.06 -3.28
C LEU A 362 -14.16 -3.25 -1.99
N VAL A 363 -15.34 -3.11 -1.39
CA VAL A 363 -15.55 -2.36 -0.16
C VAL A 363 -15.80 -3.34 0.97
N TYR A 364 -14.88 -3.39 1.91
CA TYR A 364 -14.99 -4.25 3.08
C TYR A 364 -15.36 -3.44 4.32
N GLU A 365 -16.27 -3.99 5.12
CA GLU A 365 -16.51 -3.54 6.47
C GLU A 365 -15.55 -4.26 7.43
N ILE A 366 -14.83 -3.49 8.23
CA ILE A 366 -13.87 -4.02 9.19
C ILE A 366 -14.64 -4.62 10.37
N GLU A 367 -14.37 -5.87 10.67
CA GLU A 367 -14.93 -6.54 11.84
C GLU A 367 -14.17 -6.13 13.12
N LYS A 368 -14.92 -5.80 14.18
CA LYS A 368 -14.37 -5.34 15.46
C LYS A 368 -13.80 -6.47 16.30
#